data_39fd6ff693c9822f48118b0d9ed1d15b
#
_entry.id   39fd6ff693c9822f48118b0d9ed1d15b
#
_cell.length_a   1.000
_cell.length_b   1.000
_cell.length_c   1.000
_cell.angle_alpha   90.00
_cell.angle_beta   90.00
_cell.angle_gamma   90.00
#
_symmetry.space_group_name_H-M   'P 1'
#
loop_
_entity.id
_entity.type
_entity.pdbx_description
1 polymer ?
#
loop_
_entity_poly.entity_id
_entity_poly.type
_entity_poly.pdbx_seq_one_letter_code
_entity_poly.pdbx_strand_id
1 'polypeptide(L)'
;MAANTAPIFPLTPDLGVQNAVLSTAMTNTKAFDGTEAAGTALKLIFTAGVSGSRVDTITVRLTSTNGATASGTSAATLVRFWVNNGSANTTATNNQLMPWDVAIPATSVVALDTSVLPSYSAMTNSPMAGGISLPAGYTIYAGTTVAVGGTNIAVLVTVQGGDY
;
A
#
# COMPACT_ATOMS: atom_id res chain seq x y z
N MET A 1 29.92 18.89 -8.16
CA MET A 1 28.71 18.61 -7.37
C MET A 1 29.07 18.84 -5.91
N ALA A 2 28.36 19.74 -5.22
CA ALA A 2 28.54 19.89 -3.78
C ALA A 2 28.03 18.62 -3.09
N ALA A 3 28.84 18.01 -2.23
CA ALA A 3 28.37 16.91 -1.41
C ALA A 3 27.30 17.46 -0.44
N ASN A 4 26.14 16.80 -0.40
CA ASN A 4 25.15 17.12 0.61
C ASN A 4 25.69 16.63 1.97
N THR A 5 26.12 17.55 2.81
CA THR A 5 26.69 17.27 4.13
C THR A 5 25.62 17.26 5.23
N ALA A 6 24.36 17.58 4.90
CA ALA A 6 23.26 17.51 5.85
C ALA A 6 22.77 16.06 5.98
N PRO A 7 22.45 15.58 7.19
CA PRO A 7 21.80 14.29 7.36
C PRO A 7 20.46 14.28 6.62
N ILE A 8 20.23 13.26 5.81
CA ILE A 8 18.97 13.10 5.06
C ILE A 8 17.96 12.43 6.01
N PHE A 9 17.42 13.19 6.94
CA PHE A 9 16.29 12.79 7.76
C PHE A 9 15.02 13.45 7.23
N PRO A 10 13.87 12.74 7.26
CA PRO A 10 12.59 13.37 7.00
C PRO A 10 12.38 14.56 7.96
N LEU A 11 12.06 15.70 7.40
CA LEU A 11 11.78 16.91 8.18
C LEU A 11 10.38 16.86 8.79
N THR A 12 9.47 16.16 8.12
CA THR A 12 8.08 16.03 8.54
C THR A 12 7.73 14.54 8.61
N PRO A 13 7.73 13.92 9.80
CA PRO A 13 7.31 12.54 9.95
C PRO A 13 5.83 12.41 9.58
N ASP A 14 5.53 11.46 8.70
CA ASP A 14 4.16 11.07 8.39
C ASP A 14 3.84 9.75 9.10
N LEU A 15 3.04 9.84 10.17
CA LEU A 15 2.68 8.73 11.03
C LEU A 15 1.36 8.08 10.59
N GLY A 16 1.31 7.57 9.36
CA GLY A 16 0.21 6.74 8.92
C GLY A 16 -1.06 7.50 8.52
N VAL A 17 -0.92 8.76 8.13
CA VAL A 17 -2.03 9.54 7.54
C VAL A 17 -2.37 9.03 6.14
N GLN A 18 -1.40 8.42 5.46
CA GLN A 18 -1.61 7.83 4.14
C GLN A 18 -1.96 6.35 4.29
N ASN A 19 -3.21 6.03 4.04
CA ASN A 19 -3.72 4.67 4.10
C ASN A 19 -4.79 4.44 3.03
N ALA A 20 -5.02 3.18 2.70
CA ALA A 20 -6.11 2.77 1.83
C ALA A 20 -6.78 1.49 2.33
N VAL A 21 -8.08 1.41 2.11
CA VAL A 21 -8.89 0.22 2.39
C VAL A 21 -9.20 -0.47 1.07
N LEU A 22 -8.77 -1.71 0.93
CA LEU A 22 -8.89 -2.54 -0.25
C LEU A 22 -9.91 -3.67 0.00
N SER A 23 -10.93 -3.78 -0.83
CA SER A 23 -11.94 -4.85 -0.72
C SER A 23 -12.23 -5.53 -2.06
N THR A 24 -12.00 -4.83 -3.17
CA THR A 24 -12.31 -5.26 -4.53
C THR A 24 -11.04 -5.75 -5.23
N ALA A 25 -11.15 -6.85 -5.99
CA ALA A 25 -10.02 -7.35 -6.79
C ALA A 25 -9.69 -6.41 -7.95
N MET A 26 -8.40 -6.35 -8.28
CA MET A 26 -7.95 -5.74 -9.54
C MET A 26 -8.36 -6.60 -10.73
N THR A 27 -8.68 -5.98 -11.86
CA THR A 27 -8.95 -6.68 -13.13
C THR A 27 -7.64 -7.16 -13.78
N ASN A 28 -6.58 -6.36 -13.70
CA ASN A 28 -5.25 -6.76 -14.15
C ASN A 28 -4.33 -7.00 -12.95
N THR A 29 -4.13 -8.28 -12.60
CA THR A 29 -3.31 -8.67 -11.45
C THR A 29 -1.81 -8.75 -11.77
N LYS A 30 -1.42 -8.55 -13.03
CA LYS A 30 -0.01 -8.73 -13.47
C LYS A 30 0.75 -7.43 -13.61
N ALA A 31 0.06 -6.37 -14.06
CA ALA A 31 0.69 -5.07 -14.28
C ALA A 31 -0.35 -3.96 -14.12
N PHE A 32 0.10 -2.81 -13.64
CA PHE A 32 -0.67 -1.59 -13.75
C PHE A 32 -0.40 -0.99 -15.14
N ASP A 33 -1.28 -1.26 -16.07
CA ASP A 33 -1.11 -0.91 -17.50
C ASP A 33 -2.10 0.16 -17.98
N GLY A 34 -2.73 0.86 -17.04
CA GLY A 34 -3.75 1.87 -17.34
C GLY A 34 -5.16 1.30 -17.56
N THR A 35 -5.34 -0.02 -17.52
CA THR A 35 -6.68 -0.63 -17.61
C THR A 35 -7.40 -0.61 -16.26
N GLU A 36 -6.67 -0.48 -15.15
CA GLU A 36 -7.24 -0.29 -13.83
C GLU A 36 -7.59 1.18 -13.58
N ALA A 37 -8.82 1.45 -13.21
CA ALA A 37 -9.21 2.76 -12.73
C ALA A 37 -8.67 2.97 -11.31
N ALA A 38 -7.74 3.91 -11.14
CA ALA A 38 -7.28 4.31 -9.81
C ALA A 38 -8.47 4.74 -8.95
N GLY A 39 -8.52 4.22 -7.73
CA GLY A 39 -9.60 4.53 -6.79
C GLY A 39 -10.71 3.47 -6.70
N THR A 40 -10.78 2.50 -7.62
CA THR A 40 -11.69 1.35 -7.53
C THR A 40 -11.01 0.13 -6.90
N ALA A 41 -10.29 -0.65 -7.68
CA ALA A 41 -9.57 -1.82 -7.22
C ALA A 41 -8.10 -1.51 -6.87
N LEU A 42 -7.55 -0.48 -7.50
CA LEU A 42 -6.21 0.04 -7.23
C LEU A 42 -6.33 1.37 -6.48
N LYS A 43 -5.67 1.48 -5.34
CA LYS A 43 -5.72 2.66 -4.45
C LYS A 43 -4.38 3.36 -4.36
N LEU A 44 -4.40 4.68 -4.44
CA LEU A 44 -3.27 5.51 -4.04
C LEU A 44 -3.07 5.38 -2.53
N ILE A 45 -1.86 5.03 -2.09
CA ILE A 45 -1.53 4.84 -0.67
C ILE A 45 -0.46 5.81 -0.18
N PHE A 46 0.29 6.44 -1.07
CA PHE A 46 1.32 7.41 -0.72
C PHE A 46 1.60 8.37 -1.87
N THR A 47 1.85 9.63 -1.54
CA THR A 47 2.34 10.65 -2.47
C THR A 47 3.55 11.34 -1.86
N ALA A 48 4.68 11.31 -2.55
CA ALA A 48 5.90 11.99 -2.11
C ALA A 48 5.74 13.50 -2.16
N GLY A 49 6.25 14.17 -1.14
CA GLY A 49 6.25 15.62 -1.00
C GLY A 49 7.08 16.34 -2.08
N VAL A 50 7.06 17.69 -2.02
CA VAL A 50 7.69 18.56 -3.02
C VAL A 50 9.20 18.45 -3.08
N SER A 51 9.85 17.96 -2.03
CA SER A 51 11.29 17.72 -1.98
C SER A 51 11.64 16.21 -2.04
N GLY A 52 10.65 15.38 -2.28
CA GLY A 52 10.75 13.93 -2.14
C GLY A 52 10.40 13.46 -0.74
N SER A 53 10.35 12.15 -0.56
CA SER A 53 9.98 11.53 0.72
C SER A 53 10.76 10.26 0.95
N ARG A 54 10.82 9.83 2.21
CA ARG A 54 11.27 8.51 2.60
C ARG A 54 10.08 7.70 3.10
N VAL A 55 9.92 6.51 2.59
CA VAL A 55 8.99 5.50 3.11
C VAL A 55 9.79 4.47 3.89
N ASP A 56 9.51 4.36 5.18
CA ASP A 56 10.20 3.45 6.09
C ASP A 56 9.52 2.09 6.18
N THR A 57 8.19 2.08 6.26
CA THR A 57 7.42 0.83 6.34
C THR A 57 6.10 0.92 5.58
N ILE A 58 5.67 -0.22 5.05
CA ILE A 58 4.32 -0.43 4.56
C ILE A 58 3.74 -1.63 5.29
N THR A 59 2.64 -1.43 6.00
CA THR A 59 1.97 -2.45 6.79
C THR A 59 0.64 -2.81 6.17
N VAL A 60 0.31 -4.08 6.14
CA VAL A 60 -0.92 -4.64 5.58
C VAL A 60 -1.62 -5.48 6.64
N ARG A 61 -2.92 -5.27 6.88
CA ARG A 61 -3.72 -6.07 7.81
C ARG A 61 -5.18 -6.15 7.39
N LEU A 62 -5.90 -7.13 7.88
CA LEU A 62 -7.36 -7.15 7.74
C LEU A 62 -7.99 -6.05 8.61
N THR A 63 -9.11 -5.52 8.14
CA THR A 63 -9.91 -4.50 8.81
C THR A 63 -11.37 -4.62 8.40
N SER A 64 -12.23 -3.78 8.97
CA SER A 64 -13.60 -3.61 8.48
C SER A 64 -13.70 -2.44 7.49
N THR A 65 -14.67 -2.53 6.60
CA THR A 65 -15.06 -1.39 5.77
C THR A 65 -15.89 -0.39 6.59
N ASN A 66 -15.48 0.88 6.56
CA ASN A 66 -16.24 2.00 7.13
C ASN A 66 -16.67 1.83 8.60
N GLY A 67 -15.89 1.12 9.42
CA GLY A 67 -16.21 0.90 10.83
C GLY A 67 -17.42 -0.02 11.08
N ALA A 68 -17.95 -0.66 10.05
CA ALA A 68 -19.03 -1.63 10.19
C ALA A 68 -18.53 -2.95 10.82
N THR A 69 -19.41 -3.66 11.49
CA THR A 69 -19.10 -5.00 12.01
C THR A 69 -18.71 -5.93 10.86
N ALA A 70 -17.50 -6.47 10.91
CA ALA A 70 -17.02 -7.44 9.94
C ALA A 70 -17.21 -8.85 10.46
N SER A 71 -17.65 -9.76 9.60
CA SER A 71 -17.85 -11.16 9.96
C SER A 71 -17.65 -12.10 8.78
N GLY A 72 -17.44 -13.37 9.07
CA GLY A 72 -17.24 -14.42 8.07
C GLY A 72 -15.77 -14.73 7.82
N THR A 73 -15.47 -15.33 6.68
CA THR A 73 -14.10 -15.71 6.30
C THR A 73 -13.65 -14.87 5.11
N SER A 74 -12.48 -14.23 5.24
CA SER A 74 -11.84 -13.55 4.11
C SER A 74 -11.32 -14.57 3.10
N ALA A 75 -11.29 -14.19 1.82
CA ALA A 75 -10.58 -14.95 0.81
C ALA A 75 -9.05 -14.73 0.94
N ALA A 76 -8.28 -15.75 0.59
CA ALA A 76 -6.84 -15.59 0.42
C ALA A 76 -6.56 -14.62 -0.75
N THR A 77 -5.67 -13.66 -0.56
CA THR A 77 -5.33 -12.67 -1.58
C THR A 77 -3.87 -12.26 -1.49
N LEU A 78 -3.34 -11.72 -2.57
CA LEU A 78 -2.06 -11.01 -2.57
C LEU A 78 -2.33 -9.51 -2.66
N VAL A 79 -1.65 -8.74 -1.83
CA VAL A 79 -1.57 -7.27 -1.98
C VAL A 79 -0.31 -6.96 -2.78
N ARG A 80 -0.47 -6.27 -3.90
CA ARG A 80 0.59 -5.83 -4.79
C ARG A 80 0.77 -4.33 -4.74
N PHE A 81 1.98 -3.90 -5.03
CA PHE A 81 2.37 -2.49 -4.96
C PHE A 81 3.03 -2.03 -6.26
N TRP A 82 2.72 -0.81 -6.66
CA TRP A 82 3.34 -0.13 -7.80
C TRP A 82 3.83 1.24 -7.39
N VAL A 83 4.99 1.61 -7.91
CA VAL A 83 5.50 2.98 -7.84
C VAL A 83 5.28 3.65 -9.18
N ASN A 84 4.59 4.79 -9.16
CA ASN A 84 4.43 5.66 -10.32
C ASN A 84 5.47 6.80 -10.25
N ASN A 85 6.02 7.18 -11.38
CA ASN A 85 7.08 8.19 -11.51
C ASN A 85 6.59 9.64 -11.47
N GLY A 86 5.38 9.89 -10.96
CA GLY A 86 4.78 11.22 -10.90
C GLY A 86 4.08 11.67 -12.19
N SER A 87 4.09 10.81 -13.23
CA SER A 87 3.40 11.08 -14.50
C SER A 87 2.03 10.40 -14.55
N ALA A 88 1.31 10.54 -15.67
CA ALA A 88 -0.01 9.92 -15.82
C ALA A 88 0.00 8.42 -15.49
N ASN A 89 -0.76 8.01 -14.50
CA ASN A 89 -0.82 6.62 -14.03
C ASN A 89 -1.53 5.67 -15.01
N THR A 90 -2.24 6.21 -16.00
CA THR A 90 -2.87 5.46 -17.10
C THR A 90 -1.86 4.98 -18.16
N THR A 91 -0.59 5.37 -18.04
CA THR A 91 0.48 4.94 -18.95
C THR A 91 1.32 3.88 -18.23
N ALA A 92 1.31 2.66 -18.73
CA ALA A 92 1.95 1.50 -18.10
C ALA A 92 3.43 1.70 -17.78
N THR A 93 4.18 2.39 -18.68
CA THR A 93 5.62 2.63 -18.49
C THR A 93 5.94 3.60 -17.35
N ASN A 94 4.95 4.32 -16.84
CA ASN A 94 5.11 5.21 -15.69
C ASN A 94 4.95 4.45 -14.35
N ASN A 95 4.49 3.20 -14.38
CA ASN A 95 4.18 2.40 -13.20
C ASN A 95 5.06 1.17 -13.14
N GLN A 96 5.80 1.01 -12.07
CA GLN A 96 6.67 -0.13 -11.84
C GLN A 96 6.10 -1.03 -10.74
N LEU A 97 5.89 -2.31 -11.06
CA LEU A 97 5.55 -3.32 -10.05
C LEU A 97 6.75 -3.52 -9.11
N MET A 98 6.48 -3.46 -7.82
CA MET A 98 7.48 -3.61 -6.78
C MET A 98 7.50 -5.04 -6.25
N PRO A 99 8.68 -5.56 -5.83
CA PRO A 99 8.81 -6.90 -5.27
C PRO A 99 8.37 -6.96 -3.79
N TRP A 100 7.22 -6.36 -3.47
CA TRP A 100 6.71 -6.20 -2.10
C TRP A 100 5.41 -6.97 -1.86
N ASP A 101 5.10 -7.95 -2.69
CA ASP A 101 3.86 -8.71 -2.58
C ASP A 101 3.67 -9.27 -1.16
N VAL A 102 2.49 -9.02 -0.59
CA VAL A 102 2.09 -9.53 0.72
C VAL A 102 0.96 -10.54 0.55
N ALA A 103 1.20 -11.78 0.96
CA ALA A 103 0.18 -12.81 1.00
C ALA A 103 -0.66 -12.68 2.27
N ILE A 104 -1.96 -12.52 2.12
CA ILE A 104 -2.93 -12.57 3.20
C ILE A 104 -3.70 -13.88 3.07
N PRO A 105 -3.55 -14.81 4.03
CA PRO A 105 -4.29 -16.07 3.99
C PRO A 105 -5.78 -15.84 4.26
N ALA A 106 -6.61 -16.80 3.84
CA ALA A 106 -8.00 -16.83 4.24
C ALA A 106 -8.08 -16.88 5.79
N THR A 107 -8.83 -15.96 6.37
CA THR A 107 -8.90 -15.81 7.82
C THR A 107 -10.35 -15.69 8.25
N SER A 108 -10.74 -16.49 9.24
CA SER A 108 -12.04 -16.36 9.86
C SER A 108 -12.04 -15.15 10.79
N VAL A 109 -12.93 -14.21 10.54
CA VAL A 109 -13.10 -12.99 11.33
C VAL A 109 -14.41 -13.13 12.11
N VAL A 110 -14.29 -13.27 13.42
CA VAL A 110 -15.47 -13.39 14.30
C VAL A 110 -15.97 -12.01 14.70
N ALA A 111 -15.07 -11.12 15.08
CA ALA A 111 -15.34 -9.71 15.34
C ALA A 111 -14.01 -8.94 15.34
N LEU A 112 -13.94 -7.78 14.68
CA LEU A 112 -12.72 -6.96 14.61
C LEU A 112 -12.42 -6.22 15.91
N ASP A 113 -13.42 -5.95 16.70
CA ASP A 113 -13.33 -5.27 18.00
C ASP A 113 -12.85 -6.17 19.15
N THR A 114 -12.90 -7.48 18.97
CA THR A 114 -12.50 -8.46 19.99
C THR A 114 -11.31 -9.34 19.57
N SER A 115 -10.82 -9.21 18.34
CA SER A 115 -9.76 -10.05 17.79
C SER A 115 -8.57 -9.24 17.31
N VAL A 116 -7.37 -9.62 17.71
CA VAL A 116 -6.14 -9.09 17.13
C VAL A 116 -5.89 -9.82 15.81
N LEU A 117 -5.97 -9.08 14.71
CA LEU A 117 -5.70 -9.63 13.38
C LEU A 117 -4.21 -9.53 13.02
N PRO A 118 -3.67 -10.51 12.28
CA PRO A 118 -2.28 -10.46 11.84
C PRO A 118 -1.98 -9.21 11.02
N SER A 119 -0.81 -8.63 11.26
CA SER A 119 -0.23 -7.57 10.45
C SER A 119 0.97 -8.11 9.69
N TYR A 120 1.12 -7.70 8.45
CA TYR A 120 2.19 -8.09 7.56
C TYR A 120 2.95 -6.85 7.09
N SER A 121 4.27 -6.95 6.97
CA SER A 121 5.08 -5.87 6.40
C SER A 121 5.43 -6.19 4.96
N ALA A 122 5.16 -5.27 4.05
CA ALA A 122 5.46 -5.41 2.63
C ALA A 122 6.97 -5.36 2.34
N MET A 123 7.75 -4.72 3.19
CA MET A 123 9.16 -4.42 2.93
C MET A 123 10.14 -5.35 3.66
N THR A 124 9.69 -6.20 4.58
CA THR A 124 10.57 -7.01 5.45
C THR A 124 11.45 -7.99 4.67
N ASN A 125 10.95 -8.55 3.58
CA ASN A 125 11.66 -9.51 2.74
C ASN A 125 12.17 -8.90 1.41
N SER A 126 12.12 -7.59 1.30
CA SER A 126 12.58 -6.86 0.12
C SER A 126 14.06 -6.51 0.24
N PRO A 127 14.82 -6.44 -0.86
CA PRO A 127 16.15 -5.81 -0.85
C PRO A 127 16.12 -4.35 -0.35
N MET A 128 14.94 -3.78 -0.14
CA MET A 128 14.70 -2.43 0.39
C MET A 128 14.21 -2.44 1.85
N ALA A 129 14.57 -3.45 2.64
CA ALA A 129 14.18 -3.57 4.04
C ALA A 129 14.56 -2.37 4.93
N GLY A 130 15.42 -1.48 4.45
CA GLY A 130 15.78 -0.23 5.11
C GLY A 130 14.95 0.99 4.73
N GLY A 131 13.84 0.79 4.04
CA GLY A 131 13.03 1.88 3.48
C GLY A 131 13.47 2.31 2.08
N ILE A 132 12.67 3.14 1.43
CA ILE A 132 12.97 3.70 0.11
C ILE A 132 12.86 5.21 0.13
N SER A 133 13.69 5.88 -0.67
CA SER A 133 13.53 7.30 -0.97
C SER A 133 12.82 7.47 -2.30
N LEU A 134 11.79 8.28 -2.32
CA LEU A 134 11.01 8.61 -3.49
C LEU A 134 11.29 10.04 -3.92
N PRO A 135 11.55 10.31 -5.21
CA PRO A 135 11.60 11.65 -5.75
C PRO A 135 10.28 12.40 -5.56
N ALA A 136 10.34 13.73 -5.67
CA ALA A 136 9.16 14.60 -5.60
C ALA A 136 8.06 14.15 -6.57
N GLY A 137 6.82 14.11 -6.10
CA GLY A 137 5.65 13.76 -6.87
C GLY A 137 5.48 12.29 -7.22
N TYR A 138 6.40 11.41 -6.85
CA TYR A 138 6.22 9.96 -7.01
C TYR A 138 5.08 9.48 -6.11
N THR A 139 4.38 8.46 -6.56
CA THR A 139 3.25 7.90 -5.82
C THR A 139 3.36 6.39 -5.70
N ILE A 140 2.78 5.83 -4.63
CA ILE A 140 2.64 4.39 -4.45
C ILE A 140 1.16 4.01 -4.52
N TYR A 141 0.88 2.98 -5.30
CA TYR A 141 -0.44 2.36 -5.39
C TYR A 141 -0.40 0.94 -4.81
N ALA A 142 -1.54 0.52 -4.27
CA ALA A 142 -1.74 -0.86 -3.82
C ALA A 142 -3.07 -1.42 -4.32
N GLY A 143 -3.11 -2.72 -4.56
CA GLY A 143 -4.31 -3.43 -4.96
C GLY A 143 -4.27 -4.89 -4.56
N THR A 144 -5.45 -5.53 -4.47
CA THR A 144 -5.60 -6.95 -4.16
C THR A 144 -5.87 -7.77 -5.42
N THR A 145 -5.27 -8.95 -5.51
CA THR A 145 -5.44 -9.84 -6.67
C THR A 145 -6.77 -10.60 -6.65
N VAL A 146 -7.35 -10.78 -5.46
CA VAL A 146 -8.65 -11.43 -5.24
C VAL A 146 -9.47 -10.53 -4.32
N ALA A 147 -10.78 -10.45 -4.55
CA ALA A 147 -11.68 -9.73 -3.64
C ALA A 147 -11.61 -10.35 -2.24
N VAL A 148 -11.54 -9.51 -1.22
CA VAL A 148 -11.29 -9.95 0.16
C VAL A 148 -12.42 -10.85 0.69
N GLY A 149 -13.63 -10.64 0.23
CA GLY A 149 -14.79 -11.47 0.63
C GLY A 149 -15.23 -11.25 2.08
N GLY A 150 -16.17 -12.08 2.53
CA GLY A 150 -16.81 -11.90 3.84
C GLY A 150 -17.73 -10.67 3.88
N THR A 151 -18.36 -10.44 5.03
CA THR A 151 -19.22 -9.28 5.25
C THR A 151 -18.39 -8.15 5.85
N ASN A 152 -18.30 -7.02 5.15
CA ASN A 152 -17.55 -5.83 5.57
C ASN A 152 -16.06 -6.08 5.90
N ILE A 153 -15.46 -7.15 5.38
CA ILE A 153 -14.01 -7.38 5.55
C ILE A 153 -13.26 -6.67 4.42
N ALA A 154 -12.15 -6.05 4.79
CA ALA A 154 -11.26 -5.37 3.86
C ALA A 154 -9.79 -5.52 4.32
N VAL A 155 -8.88 -5.10 3.47
CA VAL A 155 -7.45 -4.96 3.78
C VAL A 155 -7.12 -3.50 3.97
N LEU A 156 -6.55 -3.15 5.11
CA LEU A 156 -5.95 -1.85 5.36
C LEU A 156 -4.48 -1.90 5.01
N VAL A 157 -4.05 -0.98 4.16
CA VAL A 157 -2.63 -0.71 3.88
C VAL A 157 -2.28 0.62 4.52
N THR A 158 -1.23 0.65 5.34
CA THR A 158 -0.75 1.85 6.02
C THR A 158 0.71 2.07 5.64
N VAL A 159 1.04 3.28 5.26
CA VAL A 159 2.41 3.72 4.92
C VAL A 159 2.92 4.63 6.04
N GLN A 160 4.16 4.43 6.46
CA GLN A 160 4.86 5.29 7.40
C GLN A 160 6.16 5.79 6.77
N GLY A 161 6.43 7.07 6.96
CA GLY A 161 7.59 7.71 6.39
C GLY A 161 7.63 9.20 6.72
N GLY A 162 8.16 10.00 5.83
CA GLY A 162 8.17 11.44 5.99
C GLY A 162 8.78 12.16 4.78
N ASP A 163 8.46 13.44 4.66
CA ASP A 163 8.94 14.33 3.61
C ASP A 163 10.29 14.97 3.98
N TYR A 164 11.10 15.23 2.96
CA TYR A 164 12.38 15.95 3.09
C TYR A 164 12.20 17.44 3.11
#